data_e8ba707fcadce175012f5d86ae85bf77
#
_entry.id   e8ba707fcadce175012f5d86ae85bf77
#
_cell.length_a   1.000
_cell.length_b   1.000
_cell.length_c   1.000
_cell.angle_alpha   90.00
_cell.angle_beta   90.00
_cell.angle_gamma   90.00
#
_symmetry.space_group_name_H-M   'P 1'
#
loop_
_entity.id
_entity.type
_entity.pdbx_description
1 polymer ?
#
loop_
_entity_poly.entity_id
_entity_poly.type
_entity_poly.pdbx_seq_one_letter_code
_entity_poly.pdbx_strand_id
1 'polypeptide(L)'
;AGITVSKIIAKWFRGKELATAMGVQVALARIGSQAGYAVAIPLARAFGITTPVLVGLILLLGGLVAFFIFSVMDKKLDKQMEAAAIAAGTEDEEEKFPFKDVKNILVNPGFWLIALLCVLFYSCVFPFQKFASELMIIKYGINENVAGTFAGLPALGALILTPVFGG
;
A
#
# COMPACT_ATOMS: atom_id res chain seq x y z
N ALA A 1 -1.61 4.37 6.05
CA ALA A 1 -0.37 3.59 5.85
C ALA A 1 0.33 3.96 4.54
N GLY A 2 -0.34 3.90 3.35
CA GLY A 2 0.31 4.16 2.06
C GLY A 2 0.97 5.54 1.96
N ILE A 3 0.29 6.60 2.34
CA ILE A 3 0.81 7.98 2.28
C ILE A 3 2.05 8.16 3.16
N THR A 4 2.05 7.58 4.36
CA THR A 4 3.19 7.64 5.27
C THR A 4 4.42 6.96 4.69
N VAL A 5 4.25 5.76 4.11
CA VAL A 5 5.35 5.02 3.47
C VAL A 5 5.87 5.78 2.25
N SER A 6 4.99 6.37 1.43
CA SER A 6 5.42 7.18 0.28
C SER A 6 6.21 8.42 0.71
N LYS A 7 5.82 9.10 1.80
CA LYS A 7 6.60 10.21 2.36
C LYS A 7 7.99 9.78 2.82
N ILE A 8 8.06 8.63 3.50
CA ILE A 8 9.33 8.06 3.96
C ILE A 8 10.24 7.76 2.77
N ILE A 9 9.70 7.09 1.74
CA ILE A 9 10.46 6.77 0.53
C ILE A 9 10.96 8.04 -0.15
N ALA A 10 10.11 9.07 -0.29
CA ALA A 10 10.50 10.33 -0.88
C ALA A 10 11.60 11.07 -0.08
N LYS A 11 11.66 10.87 1.24
CA LYS A 11 12.70 11.43 2.10
C LYS A 11 14.03 10.70 1.94
N TRP A 12 14.02 9.36 1.83
CA TRP A 12 15.22 8.54 1.78
C TRP A 12 15.81 8.39 0.37
N PHE A 13 14.96 8.43 -0.66
CA PHE A 13 15.36 8.24 -2.05
C PHE A 13 15.10 9.52 -2.85
N ARG A 14 16.08 9.96 -3.62
CA ARG A 14 15.97 11.16 -4.48
C ARG A 14 16.24 10.82 -5.94
N GLY A 15 15.63 11.56 -6.87
CA GLY A 15 15.85 11.41 -8.30
C GLY A 15 15.31 10.10 -8.88
N LYS A 16 16.08 9.42 -9.72
CA LYS A 16 15.67 8.18 -10.42
C LYS A 16 15.39 7.00 -9.49
N GLU A 17 16.05 6.96 -8.34
CA GLU A 17 15.85 5.91 -7.34
C GLU A 17 14.49 5.98 -6.66
N LEU A 18 13.90 7.17 -6.57
CA LEU A 18 12.56 7.40 -6.01
C LEU A 18 11.49 6.61 -6.76
N ALA A 19 11.52 6.66 -8.10
CA ALA A 19 10.53 5.95 -8.93
C ALA A 19 10.63 4.42 -8.73
N THR A 20 11.86 3.90 -8.68
CA THR A 20 12.12 2.48 -8.43
C THR A 20 11.65 2.06 -7.05
N ALA A 21 11.97 2.82 -6.01
CA ALA A 21 11.57 2.53 -4.64
C ALA A 21 10.04 2.55 -4.46
N MET A 22 9.36 3.51 -5.07
CA MET A 22 7.89 3.55 -5.09
C MET A 22 7.29 2.37 -5.86
N GLY A 23 7.88 1.96 -6.98
CA GLY A 23 7.47 0.78 -7.72
C GLY A 23 7.60 -0.50 -6.90
N VAL A 24 8.72 -0.69 -6.23
CA VAL A 24 8.95 -1.83 -5.33
C VAL A 24 7.95 -1.85 -4.16
N GLN A 25 7.67 -0.70 -3.56
CA GLN A 25 6.64 -0.59 -2.51
C GLN A 25 5.28 -1.11 -2.98
N VAL A 26 4.82 -0.66 -4.15
CA VAL A 26 3.54 -1.08 -4.71
C VAL A 26 3.56 -2.57 -5.05
N ALA A 27 4.65 -3.07 -5.63
CA ALA A 27 4.82 -4.49 -5.95
C ALA A 27 4.72 -5.37 -4.70
N LEU A 28 5.45 -5.04 -3.63
CA LEU A 28 5.41 -5.77 -2.35
C LEU A 28 4.01 -5.76 -1.74
N ALA A 29 3.31 -4.61 -1.78
CA ALA A 29 1.93 -4.53 -1.29
C ALA A 29 0.98 -5.44 -2.07
N ARG A 30 1.14 -5.56 -3.39
CA ARG A 30 0.33 -6.45 -4.23
C ARG A 30 0.63 -7.92 -3.99
N ILE A 31 1.91 -8.28 -3.86
CA ILE A 31 2.34 -9.65 -3.51
C ILE A 31 1.78 -10.04 -2.14
N GLY A 32 1.87 -9.16 -1.14
CA GLY A 32 1.31 -9.41 0.19
C GLY A 32 -0.20 -9.65 0.16
N SER A 33 -0.94 -8.85 -0.61
CA SER A 33 -2.39 -9.02 -0.78
C SER A 33 -2.71 -10.36 -1.44
N GLN A 34 -2.01 -10.72 -2.51
CA GLN A 34 -2.21 -12.00 -3.20
C GLN A 34 -1.91 -13.19 -2.29
N ALA A 35 -0.79 -13.15 -1.55
CA ALA A 35 -0.43 -14.19 -0.59
C ALA A 35 -1.51 -14.35 0.49
N GLY A 36 -2.04 -13.25 1.01
CA GLY A 36 -3.14 -13.27 1.97
C GLY A 36 -4.38 -14.00 1.45
N TYR A 37 -4.83 -13.69 0.25
CA TYR A 37 -5.98 -14.36 -0.37
C TYR A 37 -5.72 -15.85 -0.67
N ALA A 38 -4.53 -16.20 -1.16
CA ALA A 38 -4.20 -17.56 -1.52
C ALA A 38 -4.03 -18.49 -0.30
N VAL A 39 -3.49 -17.96 0.80
CA VAL A 39 -3.12 -18.76 1.99
C VAL A 39 -4.25 -18.81 3.02
N ALA A 40 -5.15 -17.83 3.06
CA ALA A 40 -6.17 -17.74 4.12
C ALA A 40 -7.09 -18.96 4.19
N ILE A 41 -7.63 -19.41 3.06
CA ILE A 41 -8.57 -20.55 3.02
C ILE A 41 -7.88 -21.89 3.35
N PRO A 42 -6.75 -22.26 2.72
CA PRO A 42 -6.03 -23.49 3.07
C PRO A 42 -5.60 -23.53 4.54
N LEU A 43 -5.15 -22.38 5.07
CA LEU A 43 -4.71 -22.29 6.47
C LEU A 43 -5.87 -22.46 7.46
N ALA A 44 -7.03 -21.86 7.14
CA ALA A 44 -8.24 -22.01 7.95
C ALA A 44 -8.72 -23.45 8.01
N ARG A 45 -8.57 -24.20 6.92
CA ARG A 45 -8.95 -25.62 6.86
C ARG A 45 -7.98 -26.55 7.59
N ALA A 46 -6.67 -26.29 7.46
CA ALA A 46 -5.65 -27.12 8.07
C ALA A 46 -5.61 -26.99 9.61
N PHE A 47 -5.80 -25.80 10.11
CA PHE A 47 -5.55 -25.45 11.51
C PHE A 47 -6.73 -24.75 12.23
N GLY A 48 -7.85 -24.57 11.53
CA GLY A 48 -9.04 -23.93 12.06
C GLY A 48 -9.21 -22.45 11.63
N ILE A 49 -10.45 -21.98 11.71
CA ILE A 49 -10.89 -20.65 11.21
C ILE A 49 -10.13 -19.49 11.89
N THR A 50 -9.68 -19.68 13.12
CA THR A 50 -8.96 -18.63 13.88
C THR A 50 -7.50 -18.47 13.45
N THR A 51 -6.91 -19.50 12.84
CA THR A 51 -5.47 -19.52 12.52
C THR A 51 -5.03 -18.43 11.53
N PRO A 52 -5.74 -18.14 10.43
CA PRO A 52 -5.36 -17.04 9.53
C PRO A 52 -5.32 -15.68 10.25
N VAL A 53 -6.23 -15.46 11.21
CA VAL A 53 -6.29 -14.23 12.01
C VAL A 53 -5.08 -14.14 12.93
N LEU A 54 -4.70 -15.23 13.60
CA LEU A 54 -3.52 -15.29 14.46
C LEU A 54 -2.23 -15.08 13.67
N VAL A 55 -2.10 -15.68 12.50
CA VAL A 55 -0.94 -15.47 11.61
C VAL A 55 -0.89 -13.98 11.17
N GLY A 56 -2.02 -13.40 10.79
CA GLY A 56 -2.11 -11.99 10.47
C GLY A 56 -1.68 -11.09 11.64
N LEU A 57 -2.10 -11.43 12.86
CA LEU A 57 -1.70 -10.71 14.08
C LEU A 57 -0.20 -10.78 14.33
N ILE A 58 0.41 -11.96 14.20
CA ILE A 58 1.86 -12.16 14.38
C ILE A 58 2.64 -11.33 13.34
N LEU A 59 2.22 -11.36 12.08
CA LEU A 59 2.83 -10.55 11.03
C LEU A 59 2.70 -9.05 11.30
N LEU A 60 1.56 -8.62 11.83
CA LEU A 60 1.31 -7.22 12.21
C LEU A 60 2.21 -6.77 13.37
N LEU A 61 2.38 -7.62 14.39
CA LEU A 61 3.30 -7.38 15.49
C LEU A 61 4.77 -7.32 15.00
N GLY A 62 5.17 -8.22 14.10
CA GLY A 62 6.47 -8.17 13.45
C GLY A 62 6.68 -6.86 12.66
N GLY A 63 5.65 -6.42 11.92
CA GLY A 63 5.65 -5.14 11.23
C GLY A 63 5.77 -3.95 12.18
N LEU A 64 5.12 -4.01 13.35
CA LEU A 64 5.21 -2.97 14.38
C LEU A 64 6.65 -2.87 14.93
N VAL A 65 7.29 -4.01 15.22
CA VAL A 65 8.68 -4.04 15.69
C VAL A 65 9.62 -3.44 14.62
N ALA A 66 9.45 -3.84 13.35
CA ALA A 66 10.21 -3.28 12.25
C ALA A 66 10.01 -1.77 12.11
N PHE A 67 8.77 -1.29 12.31
CA PHE A 67 8.47 0.14 12.30
C PHE A 67 9.15 0.90 13.44
N PHE A 68 9.22 0.32 14.64
CA PHE A 68 9.98 0.93 15.76
C PHE A 68 11.46 1.05 15.44
N ILE A 69 12.08 0.00 14.90
CA ILE A 69 13.50 0.03 14.48
C ILE A 69 13.69 1.12 13.43
N PHE A 70 12.82 1.15 12.43
CA PHE A 70 12.86 2.18 11.40
C PHE A 70 12.72 3.59 11.98
N SER A 71 11.80 3.83 12.92
CA SER A 71 11.58 5.13 13.56
C SER A 71 12.83 5.65 14.29
N VAL A 72 13.63 4.75 14.89
CA VAL A 72 14.91 5.12 15.52
C VAL A 72 15.94 5.53 14.44
N MET A 73 15.96 4.81 13.31
CA MET A 73 16.87 5.15 12.20
C MET A 73 16.47 6.48 11.53
N ASP A 74 15.18 6.71 11.35
CA ASP A 74 14.65 7.93 10.74
C ASP A 74 14.97 9.17 11.58
N LYS A 75 14.86 9.09 12.90
CA LYS A 75 15.29 10.17 13.82
C LYS A 75 16.79 10.48 13.73
N LYS A 76 17.63 9.47 13.46
CA LYS A 76 19.06 9.71 13.22
C LYS A 76 19.29 10.45 11.92
N LEU A 77 18.56 10.08 10.86
CA LEU A 77 18.63 10.75 9.57
C LEU A 77 18.19 12.22 9.69
N ASP A 78 17.09 12.50 10.41
CA ASP A 78 16.62 13.86 10.63
C ASP A 78 17.67 14.73 11.28
N LYS A 79 18.32 14.26 12.35
CA LYS A 79 19.41 14.97 13.01
C LYS A 79 20.61 15.22 12.10
N GLN A 80 20.94 14.28 11.23
CA GLN A 80 22.02 14.43 10.27
C GLN A 80 21.67 15.44 9.16
N MET A 81 20.43 15.42 8.68
CA MET A 81 19.95 16.37 7.67
C MET A 81 19.88 17.80 8.26
N GLU A 82 19.38 17.96 9.47
CA GLU A 82 19.34 19.23 10.19
C GLU A 82 20.75 19.81 10.42
N ALA A 83 21.68 18.96 10.88
CA ALA A 83 23.07 19.36 11.05
C ALA A 83 23.74 19.74 9.72
N ALA A 84 23.43 19.04 8.62
CA ALA A 84 23.95 19.36 7.30
C ALA A 84 23.32 20.64 6.73
N ALA A 85 22.03 20.89 6.96
CA ALA A 85 21.35 22.10 6.56
C ALA A 85 21.91 23.34 7.28
N ILE A 86 22.15 23.24 8.59
CA ILE A 86 22.78 24.30 9.39
C ILE A 86 24.23 24.57 8.87
N ALA A 87 24.99 23.53 8.56
CA ALA A 87 26.34 23.66 8.03
C ALA A 87 26.38 24.27 6.60
N ALA A 88 25.33 24.06 5.81
CA ALA A 88 25.18 24.58 4.45
C ALA A 88 24.55 25.99 4.40
N GLY A 89 24.07 26.53 5.55
CA GLY A 89 23.39 27.82 5.60
C GLY A 89 22.06 27.84 4.86
N THR A 90 21.50 26.68 4.53
CA THR A 90 20.16 26.51 3.95
C THR A 90 19.23 26.12 5.08
N GLU A 91 18.46 27.08 5.59
CA GLU A 91 17.29 26.73 6.40
C GLU A 91 16.32 26.02 5.45
N ASP A 92 16.13 24.71 5.65
CA ASP A 92 14.99 23.99 5.08
C ASP A 92 13.76 24.60 5.76
N GLU A 93 13.15 25.58 5.11
CA GLU A 93 11.80 26.02 5.47
C GLU A 93 10.93 24.76 5.38
N GLU A 94 10.57 24.19 6.55
CA GLU A 94 9.44 23.26 6.60
C GLU A 94 8.28 23.96 5.90
N GLU A 95 7.94 23.53 4.69
CA GLU A 95 6.77 24.02 3.97
C GLU A 95 5.54 23.78 4.85
N LYS A 96 5.24 24.77 5.68
CA LYS A 96 4.00 24.81 6.46
C LYS A 96 2.88 24.82 5.44
N PHE A 97 2.18 23.71 5.36
CA PHE A 97 1.05 23.52 4.45
C PHE A 97 0.00 24.62 4.73
N PRO A 98 -0.11 25.68 3.90
CA PRO A 98 -1.08 26.73 4.16
C PRO A 98 -2.48 26.17 3.88
N PHE A 99 -3.41 26.33 4.82
CA PHE A 99 -4.81 25.93 4.66
C PHE A 99 -5.46 26.53 3.38
N LYS A 100 -4.89 27.59 2.85
CA LYS A 100 -5.31 28.23 1.61
C LYS A 100 -5.16 27.30 0.38
N ASP A 101 -4.16 26.41 0.38
CA ASP A 101 -3.94 25.46 -0.70
C ASP A 101 -4.99 24.38 -0.75
N VAL A 102 -5.55 24.01 0.39
CA VAL A 102 -6.70 23.08 0.46
C VAL A 102 -7.90 23.63 -0.30
N LYS A 103 -8.17 24.92 -0.16
CA LYS A 103 -9.26 25.57 -0.90
C LYS A 103 -9.01 25.57 -2.41
N ASN A 104 -7.79 25.82 -2.83
CA ASN A 104 -7.39 25.79 -4.25
C ASN A 104 -7.55 24.39 -4.85
N ILE A 105 -7.21 23.34 -4.09
CA ILE A 105 -7.40 21.94 -4.51
C ILE A 105 -8.90 21.62 -4.67
N LEU A 106 -9.74 22.02 -3.72
CA LEU A 106 -11.18 21.76 -3.75
C LEU A 106 -11.92 22.53 -4.87
N VAL A 107 -11.41 23.68 -5.29
CA VAL A 107 -11.99 24.44 -6.39
C VAL A 107 -11.56 23.90 -7.76
N ASN A 108 -10.49 23.12 -7.83
CA ASN A 108 -10.00 22.58 -9.09
C ASN A 108 -10.91 21.42 -9.61
N PRO A 109 -11.55 21.59 -10.79
CA PRO A 109 -12.42 20.55 -11.36
C PRO A 109 -11.68 19.25 -11.67
N GLY A 110 -10.39 19.31 -11.99
CA GLY A 110 -9.55 18.13 -12.20
C GLY A 110 -9.45 17.26 -10.96
N PHE A 111 -9.39 17.86 -9.76
CA PHE A 111 -9.43 17.13 -8.50
C PHE A 111 -10.71 16.28 -8.36
N TRP A 112 -11.88 16.87 -8.67
CA TRP A 112 -13.15 16.17 -8.56
C TRP A 112 -13.31 15.05 -9.58
N LEU A 113 -12.79 15.21 -10.79
CA LEU A 113 -12.79 14.14 -11.79
C LEU A 113 -11.93 12.96 -11.34
N ILE A 114 -10.74 13.21 -10.81
CA ILE A 114 -9.87 12.16 -10.26
C ILE A 114 -10.52 11.50 -9.04
N ALA A 115 -11.11 12.29 -8.14
CA ALA A 115 -11.80 11.77 -6.96
C ALA A 115 -12.97 10.88 -7.35
N LEU A 116 -13.79 11.30 -8.32
CA LEU A 116 -14.91 10.51 -8.84
C LEU A 116 -14.43 9.21 -9.47
N LEU A 117 -13.37 9.26 -10.28
CA LEU A 117 -12.76 8.06 -10.88
C LEU A 117 -12.30 7.07 -9.80
N CYS A 118 -11.63 7.56 -8.75
CA CYS A 118 -11.22 6.74 -7.63
C CYS A 118 -12.42 6.10 -6.90
N VAL A 119 -13.47 6.87 -6.63
CA VAL A 119 -14.68 6.36 -5.96
C VAL A 119 -15.33 5.26 -6.80
N LEU A 120 -15.53 5.48 -8.10
CA LEU A 120 -16.13 4.49 -9.00
C LEU A 120 -15.28 3.22 -9.10
N PHE A 121 -13.96 3.37 -9.25
CA PHE A 121 -13.04 2.25 -9.31
C PHE A 121 -13.08 1.41 -8.04
N TYR A 122 -12.94 2.02 -6.88
CA TYR A 122 -12.94 1.29 -5.62
C TYR A 122 -14.30 0.72 -5.24
N SER A 123 -15.40 1.35 -5.64
CA SER A 123 -16.76 0.81 -5.47
C SER A 123 -16.99 -0.49 -6.22
N CYS A 124 -16.27 -0.72 -7.33
CA CYS A 124 -16.34 -2.00 -8.05
C CYS A 124 -15.34 -3.03 -7.51
N VAL A 125 -14.11 -2.60 -7.24
CA VAL A 125 -13.01 -3.51 -6.90
C VAL A 125 -13.18 -4.13 -5.51
N PHE A 126 -13.53 -3.35 -4.50
CA PHE A 126 -13.64 -3.88 -3.13
C PHE A 126 -14.77 -4.89 -2.95
N PRO A 127 -16.00 -4.67 -3.41
CA PRO A 127 -17.05 -5.69 -3.34
C PRO A 127 -16.68 -6.93 -4.12
N PHE A 128 -16.10 -6.79 -5.32
CA PHE A 128 -15.62 -7.94 -6.08
C PHE A 128 -14.60 -8.76 -5.29
N GLN A 129 -13.56 -8.15 -4.76
CA GLN A 129 -12.54 -8.86 -3.99
C GLN A 129 -13.11 -9.55 -2.75
N LYS A 130 -14.07 -8.92 -2.08
CA LYS A 130 -14.71 -9.46 -0.88
C LYS A 130 -15.53 -10.71 -1.18
N PHE A 131 -16.28 -10.73 -2.28
CA PHE A 131 -17.21 -11.79 -2.62
C PHE A 131 -16.70 -12.74 -3.72
N ALA A 132 -15.54 -12.45 -4.33
CA ALA A 132 -15.02 -13.22 -5.46
C ALA A 132 -14.86 -14.71 -5.14
N SER A 133 -14.32 -15.06 -3.97
CA SER A 133 -14.13 -16.46 -3.58
C SER A 133 -15.46 -17.18 -3.47
N GLU A 134 -16.45 -16.58 -2.81
CA GLU A 134 -17.78 -17.14 -2.64
C GLU A 134 -18.53 -17.28 -3.98
N LEU A 135 -18.43 -16.27 -4.83
CA LEU A 135 -18.98 -16.30 -6.18
C LEU A 135 -18.41 -17.46 -7.01
N MET A 136 -17.09 -17.69 -6.94
CA MET A 136 -16.42 -18.76 -7.67
C MET A 136 -16.84 -20.12 -7.18
N ILE A 137 -17.05 -20.31 -5.88
CA ILE A 137 -17.52 -21.56 -5.28
C ILE A 137 -18.97 -21.84 -5.66
N ILE A 138 -19.87 -20.88 -5.40
CA ILE A 138 -21.32 -21.10 -5.53
C ILE A 138 -21.73 -21.17 -7.00
N LYS A 139 -21.23 -20.26 -7.84
CA LYS A 139 -21.67 -20.14 -9.23
C LYS A 139 -20.95 -21.09 -10.18
N TYR A 140 -19.67 -21.32 -9.95
CA TYR A 140 -18.81 -22.07 -10.88
C TYR A 140 -18.32 -23.42 -10.30
N GLY A 141 -18.67 -23.76 -9.06
CA GLY A 141 -18.27 -25.02 -8.41
C GLY A 141 -16.76 -25.17 -8.26
N ILE A 142 -16.00 -24.08 -8.23
CA ILE A 142 -14.55 -24.11 -8.11
C ILE A 142 -14.16 -24.59 -6.70
N ASN A 143 -13.10 -25.39 -6.62
CA ASN A 143 -12.56 -25.85 -5.35
C ASN A 143 -12.21 -24.66 -4.44
N GLU A 144 -12.67 -24.70 -3.19
CA GLU A 144 -12.52 -23.60 -2.24
C GLU A 144 -11.04 -23.22 -1.99
N ASN A 145 -10.10 -24.19 -2.08
CA ASN A 145 -8.67 -23.91 -1.92
C ASN A 145 -8.11 -23.00 -3.04
N VAL A 146 -8.74 -23.05 -4.23
CA VAL A 146 -8.32 -22.29 -5.40
C VAL A 146 -9.12 -20.99 -5.51
N ALA A 147 -10.33 -20.94 -4.95
CA ALA A 147 -11.22 -19.78 -5.03
C ALA A 147 -10.59 -18.51 -4.46
N GLY A 148 -9.82 -18.61 -3.38
CA GLY A 148 -9.07 -17.49 -2.81
C GLY A 148 -8.03 -16.91 -3.78
N THR A 149 -7.39 -17.74 -4.59
CA THR A 149 -6.44 -17.30 -5.60
C THR A 149 -7.10 -16.44 -6.68
N PHE A 150 -8.33 -16.78 -7.09
CA PHE A 150 -9.10 -15.97 -8.04
C PHE A 150 -9.45 -14.58 -7.50
N ALA A 151 -9.76 -14.46 -6.21
CA ALA A 151 -9.98 -13.17 -5.57
C ALA A 151 -8.75 -12.26 -5.61
N GLY A 152 -7.55 -12.85 -5.62
CA GLY A 152 -6.28 -12.14 -5.71
C GLY A 152 -5.82 -11.79 -7.14
N LEU A 153 -6.41 -12.36 -8.20
CA LEU A 153 -5.99 -12.10 -9.59
C LEU A 153 -5.91 -10.61 -9.97
N PRO A 154 -6.83 -9.72 -9.52
CA PRO A 154 -6.69 -8.29 -9.80
C PRO A 154 -5.40 -7.68 -9.22
N ALA A 155 -4.90 -8.20 -8.09
CA ALA A 155 -3.64 -7.75 -7.51
C ALA A 155 -2.44 -8.17 -8.36
N LEU A 156 -2.45 -9.40 -8.91
CA LEU A 156 -1.43 -9.86 -9.86
C LEU A 156 -1.48 -9.10 -11.19
N GLY A 157 -2.69 -8.87 -11.71
CA GLY A 157 -2.88 -8.04 -12.90
C GLY A 157 -2.28 -6.64 -12.71
N ALA A 158 -2.55 -6.01 -11.57
CA ALA A 158 -1.98 -4.71 -11.25
C ALA A 158 -0.45 -4.76 -11.11
N LEU A 159 0.14 -5.84 -10.59
CA LEU A 159 1.59 -6.00 -10.48
C LEU A 159 2.27 -5.96 -11.85
N ILE A 160 1.66 -6.61 -12.85
CA ILE A 160 2.22 -6.69 -14.22
C ILE A 160 1.92 -5.41 -15.02
N LEU A 161 0.69 -4.92 -14.94
CA LEU A 161 0.23 -3.79 -15.75
C LEU A 161 0.73 -2.43 -15.25
N THR A 162 0.93 -2.26 -13.94
CA THR A 162 1.39 -0.98 -13.38
C THR A 162 2.73 -0.51 -13.96
N PRO A 163 3.79 -1.32 -14.07
CA PRO A 163 5.02 -0.88 -14.71
C PRO A 163 4.89 -0.66 -16.22
N VAL A 164 3.96 -1.37 -16.89
CA VAL A 164 3.73 -1.21 -18.34
C VAL A 164 3.05 0.12 -18.66
N PHE A 165 2.12 0.57 -17.84
CA PHE A 165 1.37 1.82 -18.04
C PHE A 165 1.93 3.01 -17.25
N GLY A 166 2.83 2.78 -16.30
CA GLY A 166 3.42 3.82 -15.46
C GLY A 166 4.82 4.27 -15.89
N GLY A 167 5.41 3.65 -16.91
CA GLY A 167 6.65 4.05 -17.59
C GLY A 167 6.31 4.83 -18.83
#